data_f6c00d7b4b6d8ee5c75047c9d2d4d5fa
#
_entry.id   f6c00d7b4b6d8ee5c75047c9d2d4d5fa
#
_cell.length_a   1.000
_cell.length_b   1.000
_cell.length_c   1.000
_cell.angle_alpha   90.00
_cell.angle_beta   90.00
_cell.angle_gamma   90.00
#
_symmetry.space_group_name_H-M   'P 1'
#
loop_
_entity.id
_entity.type
_entity.pdbx_description
1 polymer ?
#
loop_
_entity_poly.entity_id
_entity_poly.type
_entity_poly.pdbx_seq_one_letter_code
_entity_poly.pdbx_strand_id
1 'polypeptide(L)'
;LGDVYKRQGYGVKGCAEIMCGEISHEEFMRNIHEALLNLLDEAIDFLDMSADAEEHTGEDVVKNKIFIVHGHDEALKYQLSNWLREIELEPIILHEQANGGVTSILGKLERYSDVDCAIVLFTADDEGYEKGKPKERKLRARQNVVFEHGYLIGKLGRNNVCALVKGDIELPNDISGIVYIQLDSNGSWKIPLAKELKLCI
;
A
#
# COMPACT_ATOMS: atom_id res chain seq x y z
N LEU A 1 6.80 24.25 0.77
CA LEU A 1 7.84 25.23 1.20
C LEU A 1 7.81 25.42 2.73
N GLY A 2 6.65 25.76 3.32
CA GLY A 2 6.54 26.02 4.77
C GLY A 2 6.95 24.85 5.67
N ASP A 3 6.72 23.59 5.27
CA ASP A 3 7.05 22.42 6.09
C ASP A 3 8.52 22.02 5.98
N VAL A 4 9.17 22.28 4.85
CA VAL A 4 10.62 22.09 4.66
C VAL A 4 11.38 23.07 5.55
N TYR A 5 10.97 24.33 5.59
CA TYR A 5 11.56 25.34 6.45
C TYR A 5 11.40 25.05 7.94
N LYS A 6 10.28 24.50 8.37
CA LYS A 6 10.07 24.09 9.78
C LYS A 6 11.01 22.97 10.22
N ARG A 7 11.32 22.02 9.33
CA ARG A 7 12.23 20.90 9.65
C ARG A 7 13.68 21.32 9.82
N GLN A 8 14.11 22.39 9.14
CA GLN A 8 15.49 22.88 9.21
C GLN A 8 15.67 24.11 10.11
N GLY A 9 14.64 24.58 10.80
CA GLY A 9 14.73 25.71 11.68
C GLY A 9 14.80 27.10 10.98
N TYR A 10 14.67 27.14 9.66
CA TYR A 10 14.72 28.36 8.85
C TYR A 10 13.36 29.06 8.66
N GLY A 11 12.28 28.54 9.27
CA GLY A 11 10.95 29.07 9.10
C GLY A 11 10.74 30.50 9.64
N VAL A 12 9.78 30.63 10.56
CA VAL A 12 9.39 31.90 11.15
C VAL A 12 10.59 32.66 11.78
N LYS A 13 11.61 31.94 12.29
CA LYS A 13 12.80 32.54 12.92
C LYS A 13 13.64 33.29 11.89
N GLY A 14 13.92 32.70 10.72
CA GLY A 14 14.70 33.40 9.68
C GLY A 14 14.02 34.65 9.14
N CYS A 15 12.69 34.64 8.98
CA CYS A 15 11.94 35.84 8.62
C CYS A 15 12.00 36.93 9.74
N ALA A 16 11.94 36.49 11.00
CA ALA A 16 12.07 37.44 12.13
C ALA A 16 13.46 38.06 12.19
N GLU A 17 14.52 37.30 11.93
CA GLU A 17 15.92 37.79 11.90
C GLU A 17 16.13 38.83 10.80
N ILE A 18 15.52 38.66 9.61
CA ILE A 18 15.54 39.71 8.56
C ILE A 18 14.78 40.95 9.02
N MET A 19 13.61 40.78 9.62
CA MET A 19 12.80 41.92 10.09
C MET A 19 13.46 42.69 11.26
N CYS A 20 14.26 42.01 12.09
CA CYS A 20 15.03 42.63 13.17
C CYS A 20 16.38 43.19 12.69
N GLY A 21 16.74 43.02 11.41
CA GLY A 21 18.00 43.47 10.85
C GLY A 21 19.25 42.69 11.31
N GLU A 22 19.04 41.47 11.85
CA GLU A 22 20.11 40.58 12.29
C GLU A 22 20.88 39.94 11.13
N ILE A 23 20.16 39.67 9.99
CA ILE A 23 20.76 39.19 8.73
C ILE A 23 20.22 39.98 7.54
N SER A 24 21.03 40.16 6.51
CA SER A 24 20.59 40.79 5.27
C SER A 24 19.72 39.87 4.45
N HIS A 25 18.89 40.45 3.57
CA HIS A 25 18.09 39.64 2.61
C HIS A 25 18.97 38.76 1.73
N GLU A 26 20.13 39.24 1.31
CA GLU A 26 21.09 38.47 0.51
C GLU A 26 21.67 37.29 1.29
N GLU A 27 21.98 37.47 2.54
CA GLU A 27 22.48 36.41 3.42
C GLU A 27 21.42 35.38 3.71
N PHE A 28 20.17 35.78 3.92
CA PHE A 28 19.04 34.86 4.06
C PHE A 28 18.83 34.02 2.80
N MET A 29 18.86 34.66 1.61
CA MET A 29 18.71 33.92 0.34
C MET A 29 19.86 32.98 0.09
N ARG A 30 21.08 33.31 0.49
CA ARG A 30 22.25 32.44 0.43
C ARG A 30 22.07 31.21 1.30
N ASN A 31 21.65 31.40 2.54
CA ASN A 31 21.41 30.30 3.48
C ASN A 31 20.32 29.35 2.99
N ILE A 32 19.26 29.88 2.35
CA ILE A 32 18.23 29.05 1.69
C ILE A 32 18.83 28.26 0.54
N HIS A 33 19.64 28.90 -0.30
CA HIS A 33 20.26 28.26 -1.46
C HIS A 33 21.18 27.10 -1.03
N GLU A 34 22.02 27.31 -0.02
CA GLU A 34 22.89 26.29 0.55
C GLU A 34 22.07 25.12 1.15
N ALA A 35 20.98 25.43 1.87
CA ALA A 35 20.11 24.41 2.41
C ALA A 35 19.42 23.56 1.32
N LEU A 36 19.04 24.19 0.21
CA LEU A 36 18.47 23.48 -0.94
C LEU A 36 19.50 22.60 -1.66
N LEU A 37 20.74 23.07 -1.80
CA LEU A 37 21.83 22.28 -2.39
C LEU A 37 22.13 21.05 -1.53
N ASN A 38 22.23 21.20 -0.21
CA ASN A 38 22.45 20.07 0.69
C ASN A 38 21.31 19.03 0.62
N LEU A 39 20.06 19.48 0.50
CA LEU A 39 18.91 18.55 0.32
C LEU A 39 18.95 17.82 -1.03
N LEU A 40 19.43 18.49 -2.07
CA LEU A 40 19.61 17.85 -3.37
C LEU A 40 20.74 16.83 -3.33
N ASP A 41 21.85 17.13 -2.69
CA ASP A 41 22.96 16.20 -2.53
C ASP A 41 22.54 14.96 -1.71
N GLU A 42 21.83 15.14 -0.58
CA GLU A 42 21.23 14.03 0.19
C GLU A 42 20.27 13.17 -0.64
N ALA A 43 19.48 13.80 -1.52
CA ALA A 43 18.56 13.08 -2.40
C ALA A 43 19.30 12.32 -3.50
N ILE A 44 20.38 12.87 -4.05
CA ILE A 44 21.25 12.21 -5.05
C ILE A 44 21.94 11.01 -4.41
N ASP A 45 22.54 11.18 -3.22
CA ASP A 45 23.19 10.10 -2.46
C ASP A 45 22.19 8.96 -2.16
N PHE A 46 20.95 9.30 -1.82
CA PHE A 46 19.90 8.30 -1.60
C PHE A 46 19.53 7.56 -2.90
N LEU A 47 19.46 8.26 -4.02
CA LEU A 47 19.19 7.65 -5.34
C LEU A 47 20.37 6.78 -5.81
N ASP A 48 21.61 7.23 -5.60
CA ASP A 48 22.81 6.46 -5.94
C ASP A 48 22.92 5.21 -5.08
N MET A 49 22.63 5.29 -3.78
CA MET A 49 22.57 4.11 -2.91
C MET A 49 21.46 3.14 -3.33
N SER A 50 20.35 3.62 -3.88
CA SER A 50 19.28 2.77 -4.40
C SER A 50 19.65 2.17 -5.75
N ALA A 51 20.38 2.88 -6.60
CA ALA A 51 20.89 2.40 -7.88
C ALA A 51 21.98 1.31 -7.69
N ASP A 52 22.90 1.49 -6.73
CA ASP A 52 23.91 0.47 -6.39
C ASP A 52 23.28 -0.78 -5.79
N ALA A 53 22.10 -0.68 -5.17
CA ALA A 53 21.34 -1.84 -4.69
C ALA A 53 20.68 -2.62 -5.85
N GLU A 54 20.42 -1.99 -6.99
CA GLU A 54 19.89 -2.64 -8.19
C GLU A 54 20.96 -3.31 -9.07
N GLU A 55 22.27 -2.92 -8.96
CA GLU A 55 23.35 -3.52 -9.76
C GLU A 55 23.89 -4.86 -9.22
N HIS A 56 23.43 -5.33 -8.05
CA HIS A 56 23.95 -6.54 -7.41
C HIS A 56 22.93 -7.67 -7.27
N THR A 57 22.17 -7.97 -8.31
CA THR A 57 21.65 -9.33 -8.56
C THR A 57 21.20 -9.45 -10.01
N GLY A 58 22.09 -9.88 -10.88
CA GLY A 58 21.72 -10.43 -12.20
C GLY A 58 21.17 -11.86 -12.09
N GLU A 59 20.29 -12.11 -11.14
CA GLU A 59 19.31 -13.18 -11.15
C GLU A 59 18.00 -12.52 -11.51
N ASP A 60 17.34 -12.99 -12.57
CA ASP A 60 15.95 -12.70 -12.83
C ASP A 60 15.19 -12.99 -11.53
N VAL A 61 14.91 -11.97 -10.74
CA VAL A 61 14.07 -12.09 -9.55
C VAL A 61 12.70 -12.48 -10.07
N VAL A 62 12.44 -13.79 -10.04
CA VAL A 62 11.13 -14.34 -10.42
C VAL A 62 10.13 -13.65 -9.52
N LYS A 63 9.40 -12.71 -10.10
CA LYS A 63 8.31 -12.00 -9.44
C LYS A 63 7.21 -13.02 -9.18
N ASN A 64 7.09 -13.47 -7.93
CA ASN A 64 6.11 -14.48 -7.54
C ASN A 64 5.44 -14.20 -6.19
N LYS A 65 5.68 -13.02 -5.62
CA LYS A 65 5.13 -12.63 -4.32
C LYS A 65 3.77 -12.00 -4.46
N ILE A 66 2.79 -12.61 -3.82
CA ILE A 66 1.39 -12.15 -3.84
C ILE A 66 0.94 -11.75 -2.45
N PHE A 67 0.59 -10.49 -2.27
CA PHE A 67 0.09 -10.00 -1.00
C PHE A 67 -1.38 -10.41 -0.80
N ILE A 68 -1.72 -10.99 0.36
CA ILE A 68 -3.08 -11.37 0.71
C ILE A 68 -3.61 -10.49 1.83
N VAL A 69 -4.68 -9.74 1.52
CA VAL A 69 -5.50 -9.02 2.49
C VAL A 69 -6.72 -9.86 2.83
N HIS A 70 -7.00 -10.03 4.12
CA HIS A 70 -8.15 -10.82 4.57
C HIS A 70 -8.78 -10.23 5.84
N GLY A 71 -10.06 -10.55 6.05
CA GLY A 71 -10.78 -10.28 7.29
C GLY A 71 -10.69 -11.45 8.26
N HIS A 72 -11.84 -11.95 8.71
CA HIS A 72 -11.93 -13.02 9.72
C HIS A 72 -12.07 -14.45 9.14
N ASP A 73 -12.24 -14.59 7.82
CA ASP A 73 -12.39 -15.91 7.18
C ASP A 73 -11.02 -16.60 7.01
N GLU A 74 -10.54 -17.19 8.08
CA GLU A 74 -9.27 -17.93 8.13
C GLU A 74 -9.28 -19.13 7.16
N ALA A 75 -10.43 -19.81 6.99
CA ALA A 75 -10.52 -20.96 6.11
C ALA A 75 -10.28 -20.57 4.64
N LEU A 76 -10.87 -19.46 4.20
CA LEU A 76 -10.67 -18.94 2.85
C LEU A 76 -9.23 -18.45 2.64
N LYS A 77 -8.64 -17.75 3.64
CA LYS A 77 -7.25 -17.34 3.63
C LYS A 77 -6.31 -18.52 3.37
N TYR A 78 -6.47 -19.59 4.13
CA TYR A 78 -5.63 -20.78 3.96
C TYR A 78 -5.91 -21.52 2.63
N GLN A 79 -7.15 -21.57 2.19
CA GLN A 79 -7.50 -22.14 0.90
C GLN A 79 -6.79 -21.40 -0.25
N LEU A 80 -6.83 -20.07 -0.24
CA LEU A 80 -6.14 -19.24 -1.23
C LEU A 80 -4.62 -19.42 -1.15
N SER A 81 -4.05 -19.31 0.05
CA SER A 81 -2.60 -19.44 0.26
C SER A 81 -2.06 -20.78 -0.22
N ASN A 82 -2.76 -21.87 0.08
CA ASN A 82 -2.34 -23.21 -0.36
C ASN A 82 -2.40 -23.33 -1.88
N TRP A 83 -3.48 -22.84 -2.49
CA TRP A 83 -3.59 -22.87 -3.95
C TRP A 83 -2.51 -22.01 -4.63
N LEU A 84 -2.15 -20.85 -4.11
CA LEU A 84 -1.05 -20.04 -4.65
C LEU A 84 0.28 -20.80 -4.58
N ARG A 85 0.57 -21.49 -3.47
CA ARG A 85 1.77 -22.33 -3.36
C ARG A 85 1.77 -23.51 -4.32
N GLU A 86 0.62 -24.11 -4.59
CA GLU A 86 0.46 -25.19 -5.60
C GLU A 86 0.83 -24.74 -7.01
N ILE A 87 0.67 -23.44 -7.31
CA ILE A 87 1.04 -22.83 -8.61
C ILE A 87 2.35 -22.03 -8.54
N GLU A 88 3.21 -22.35 -7.54
CA GLU A 88 4.55 -21.79 -7.34
C GLU A 88 4.60 -20.27 -7.05
N LEU A 89 3.52 -19.71 -6.53
CA LEU A 89 3.46 -18.33 -6.04
C LEU A 89 3.65 -18.26 -4.52
N GLU A 90 4.31 -17.22 -4.04
CA GLU A 90 4.59 -16.99 -2.62
C GLU A 90 3.52 -16.05 -2.00
N PRO A 91 2.58 -16.55 -1.20
CA PRO A 91 1.61 -15.71 -0.51
C PRO A 91 2.26 -14.99 0.68
N ILE A 92 2.10 -13.67 0.74
CA ILE A 92 2.51 -12.81 1.84
C ILE A 92 1.27 -12.38 2.62
N ILE A 93 1.16 -12.80 3.87
CA ILE A 93 0.03 -12.48 4.76
C ILE A 93 0.52 -11.58 5.88
N LEU A 94 -0.06 -10.38 6.00
CA LEU A 94 0.41 -9.33 6.90
C LEU A 94 0.48 -9.75 8.38
N HIS A 95 -0.54 -10.47 8.85
CA HIS A 95 -0.62 -10.92 10.25
C HIS A 95 0.41 -12.00 10.60
N GLU A 96 0.90 -12.73 9.63
CA GLU A 96 1.90 -13.80 9.79
C GLU A 96 3.33 -13.25 9.72
N GLN A 97 3.51 -12.00 9.27
CA GLN A 97 4.82 -11.39 9.18
C GLN A 97 5.35 -10.89 10.53
N ALA A 98 6.66 -11.05 10.74
CA ALA A 98 7.33 -10.59 11.95
C ALA A 98 7.14 -9.08 12.15
N ASN A 99 6.94 -8.65 13.40
CA ASN A 99 6.73 -7.23 13.70
C ASN A 99 7.96 -6.35 13.36
N GLY A 100 9.18 -6.90 13.43
CA GLY A 100 10.41 -6.22 13.06
C GLY A 100 10.58 -4.80 13.64
N GLY A 101 9.99 -4.54 14.82
CA GLY A 101 9.98 -3.22 15.44
C GLY A 101 8.85 -2.29 14.98
N VAL A 102 8.05 -2.70 13.99
CA VAL A 102 6.91 -1.92 13.50
C VAL A 102 5.64 -2.34 14.23
N THR A 103 5.02 -1.38 14.93
CA THR A 103 3.84 -1.65 15.79
C THR A 103 2.51 -1.30 15.12
N SER A 104 2.53 -0.51 14.04
CA SER A 104 1.32 -0.11 13.32
C SER A 104 1.01 -1.03 12.13
N ILE A 105 -0.28 -1.21 11.84
CA ILE A 105 -0.74 -1.93 10.64
C ILE A 105 -0.20 -1.26 9.36
N LEU A 106 -0.24 0.07 9.30
CA LEU A 106 0.26 0.83 8.17
C LEU A 106 1.76 0.61 7.93
N GLY A 107 2.58 0.67 8.98
CA GLY A 107 4.01 0.45 8.85
C GLY A 107 4.37 -0.99 8.42
N LYS A 108 3.58 -1.99 8.84
CA LYS A 108 3.72 -3.35 8.32
C LYS A 108 3.34 -3.42 6.84
N LEU A 109 2.24 -2.78 6.47
CA LEU A 109 1.76 -2.72 5.10
C LEU A 109 2.81 -2.08 4.18
N GLU A 110 3.43 -0.98 4.60
CA GLU A 110 4.53 -0.32 3.89
C GLU A 110 5.73 -1.24 3.70
N ARG A 111 6.14 -1.95 4.75
CA ARG A 111 7.32 -2.82 4.75
C ARG A 111 7.15 -4.08 3.88
N TYR A 112 5.96 -4.69 3.89
CA TYR A 112 5.71 -5.98 3.25
C TYR A 112 4.93 -5.88 1.93
N SER A 113 4.56 -4.69 1.48
CA SER A 113 3.87 -4.47 0.22
C SER A 113 4.80 -4.21 -0.99
N ASP A 114 6.08 -4.60 -0.86
CA ASP A 114 6.97 -4.74 -2.01
C ASP A 114 6.72 -6.10 -2.67
N VAL A 115 5.66 -6.11 -3.45
CA VAL A 115 5.11 -7.29 -4.14
C VAL A 115 4.57 -6.87 -5.50
N ASP A 116 4.38 -7.81 -6.39
CA ASP A 116 3.93 -7.54 -7.75
C ASP A 116 2.41 -7.39 -7.84
N CYS A 117 1.70 -8.20 -7.07
CA CYS A 117 0.24 -8.24 -7.06
C CYS A 117 -0.30 -8.36 -5.65
N ALA A 118 -1.55 -7.97 -5.50
CA ALA A 118 -2.30 -8.20 -4.28
C ALA A 118 -3.67 -8.84 -4.55
N ILE A 119 -4.07 -9.74 -3.66
CA ILE A 119 -5.41 -10.33 -3.64
C ILE A 119 -6.09 -9.92 -2.35
N VAL A 120 -7.28 -9.35 -2.47
CA VAL A 120 -8.08 -8.87 -1.35
C VAL A 120 -9.32 -9.75 -1.19
N LEU A 121 -9.47 -10.35 -0.02
CA LEU A 121 -10.61 -11.21 0.32
C LEU A 121 -11.74 -10.37 0.91
N PHE A 122 -12.80 -10.18 0.14
CA PHE A 122 -14.01 -9.52 0.59
C PHE A 122 -14.98 -10.57 1.13
N THR A 123 -15.13 -10.61 2.44
CA THR A 123 -15.98 -11.53 3.20
C THR A 123 -16.99 -10.77 4.07
N ALA A 124 -18.07 -11.42 4.45
CA ALA A 124 -19.15 -10.83 5.25
C ALA A 124 -18.74 -10.71 6.73
N ASP A 125 -17.73 -9.90 7.04
CA ASP A 125 -17.19 -9.77 8.39
C ASP A 125 -17.92 -8.73 9.23
N ASP A 126 -18.44 -7.70 8.59
CA ASP A 126 -19.12 -6.57 9.22
C ASP A 126 -20.51 -6.35 8.60
N GLU A 127 -21.34 -5.58 9.29
CA GLU A 127 -22.61 -5.08 8.79
C GLU A 127 -22.60 -3.56 8.76
N GLY A 128 -23.21 -2.97 7.74
CA GLY A 128 -23.35 -1.53 7.61
C GLY A 128 -24.68 -1.08 7.08
N TYR A 129 -25.04 0.16 7.37
CA TYR A 129 -26.22 0.83 6.83
C TYR A 129 -26.04 2.34 6.90
N GLU A 130 -26.77 3.07 6.04
CA GLU A 130 -26.79 4.51 6.06
C GLU A 130 -27.43 5.02 7.35
N LYS A 131 -26.86 6.06 7.95
CA LYS A 131 -27.38 6.64 9.21
C LYS A 131 -28.87 6.98 9.07
N GLY A 132 -29.65 6.42 9.98
CA GLY A 132 -31.11 6.59 9.99
C GLY A 132 -31.88 5.50 9.24
N LYS A 133 -31.22 4.56 8.56
CA LYS A 133 -31.85 3.48 7.80
C LYS A 133 -31.43 2.09 8.26
N PRO A 134 -31.65 1.71 9.53
CA PRO A 134 -31.17 0.42 10.07
C PRO A 134 -31.83 -0.80 9.41
N LYS A 135 -32.94 -0.62 8.70
CA LYS A 135 -33.61 -1.69 7.96
C LYS A 135 -32.93 -2.02 6.62
N GLU A 136 -32.05 -1.14 6.12
CA GLU A 136 -31.28 -1.32 4.90
C GLU A 136 -29.89 -1.89 5.17
N ARG A 137 -29.75 -2.62 6.28
CA ARG A 137 -28.47 -3.25 6.67
C ARG A 137 -27.97 -4.22 5.60
N LYS A 138 -26.70 -4.09 5.26
CA LYS A 138 -25.99 -4.94 4.31
C LYS A 138 -24.75 -5.55 4.96
N LEU A 139 -24.40 -6.73 4.55
CA LEU A 139 -23.12 -7.36 4.87
C LEU A 139 -22.01 -6.66 4.09
N ARG A 140 -20.84 -6.52 4.69
CA ARG A 140 -19.68 -5.89 4.05
C ARG A 140 -18.38 -6.43 4.61
N ALA A 141 -17.30 -6.20 3.89
CA ALA A 141 -15.97 -6.50 4.38
C ALA A 141 -15.61 -5.60 5.57
N ARG A 142 -14.70 -6.08 6.40
CA ARG A 142 -14.14 -5.33 7.52
C ARG A 142 -13.53 -4.01 7.04
N GLN A 143 -13.65 -2.95 7.82
CA GLN A 143 -13.14 -1.62 7.46
C GLN A 143 -11.64 -1.62 7.14
N ASN A 144 -10.84 -2.41 7.88
CA ASN A 144 -9.41 -2.52 7.61
C ASN A 144 -9.13 -3.13 6.23
N VAL A 145 -9.89 -4.14 5.81
CA VAL A 145 -9.76 -4.75 4.49
C VAL A 145 -10.02 -3.73 3.38
N VAL A 146 -11.04 -2.89 3.55
CA VAL A 146 -11.35 -1.82 2.60
C VAL A 146 -10.24 -0.76 2.55
N PHE A 147 -9.69 -0.38 3.71
CA PHE A 147 -8.55 0.54 3.80
C PHE A 147 -7.31 -0.03 3.11
N GLU A 148 -6.93 -1.26 3.41
CA GLU A 148 -5.78 -1.97 2.83
C GLU A 148 -5.93 -2.14 1.32
N HIS A 149 -7.15 -2.44 0.83
CA HIS A 149 -7.49 -2.48 -0.58
C HIS A 149 -7.19 -1.14 -1.28
N GLY A 150 -7.69 -0.03 -0.73
CA GLY A 150 -7.45 1.31 -1.26
C GLY A 150 -5.97 1.68 -1.28
N TYR A 151 -5.23 1.34 -0.21
CA TYR A 151 -3.78 1.55 -0.12
C TYR A 151 -3.03 0.78 -1.23
N LEU A 152 -3.33 -0.51 -1.41
CA LEU A 152 -2.66 -1.35 -2.40
C LEU A 152 -2.98 -0.91 -3.83
N ILE A 153 -4.19 -0.46 -4.12
CA ILE A 153 -4.54 0.15 -5.40
C ILE A 153 -3.67 1.38 -5.69
N GLY A 154 -3.48 2.23 -4.69
CA GLY A 154 -2.64 3.43 -4.80
C GLY A 154 -1.16 3.10 -4.98
N LYS A 155 -0.67 2.03 -4.35
CA LYS A 155 0.74 1.63 -4.38
C LYS A 155 1.09 0.80 -5.62
N LEU A 156 0.31 -0.23 -5.92
CA LEU A 156 0.61 -1.20 -6.99
C LEU A 156 -0.05 -0.84 -8.33
N GLY A 157 -1.01 0.07 -8.30
CA GLY A 157 -1.91 0.31 -9.44
C GLY A 157 -3.07 -0.69 -9.49
N ARG A 158 -4.19 -0.25 -10.04
CA ARG A 158 -5.45 -1.02 -10.04
C ARG A 158 -5.40 -2.35 -10.80
N ASN A 159 -4.54 -2.45 -11.80
CA ASN A 159 -4.38 -3.67 -12.62
C ASN A 159 -3.67 -4.79 -11.86
N ASN A 160 -2.95 -4.45 -10.79
CA ASN A 160 -2.18 -5.39 -9.99
C ASN A 160 -2.90 -5.73 -8.66
N VAL A 161 -4.16 -5.36 -8.52
CA VAL A 161 -4.97 -5.67 -7.34
C VAL A 161 -6.27 -6.34 -7.76
N CYS A 162 -6.46 -7.58 -7.32
CA CYS A 162 -7.65 -8.38 -7.60
C CYS A 162 -8.45 -8.61 -6.31
N ALA A 163 -9.76 -8.52 -6.37
CA ALA A 163 -10.65 -8.77 -5.24
C ALA A 163 -11.44 -10.08 -5.43
N LEU A 164 -11.35 -10.98 -4.45
CA LEU A 164 -12.18 -12.19 -4.36
C LEU A 164 -13.34 -11.92 -3.41
N VAL A 165 -14.55 -12.10 -3.88
CA VAL A 165 -15.78 -11.79 -3.15
C VAL A 165 -16.51 -13.06 -2.74
N LYS A 166 -16.77 -13.23 -1.45
CA LYS A 166 -17.54 -14.35 -0.90
C LYS A 166 -18.94 -13.91 -0.49
N GLY A 167 -19.94 -14.46 -1.20
CA GLY A 167 -21.34 -14.16 -0.93
C GLY A 167 -21.83 -12.83 -1.53
N ASP A 168 -23.02 -12.43 -1.08
CA ASP A 168 -23.63 -11.14 -1.47
C ASP A 168 -23.31 -10.09 -0.39
N ILE A 169 -22.36 -9.24 -0.70
CA ILE A 169 -21.88 -8.19 0.21
C ILE A 169 -21.82 -6.85 -0.50
N GLU A 170 -21.93 -5.78 0.27
CA GLU A 170 -21.73 -4.42 -0.23
C GLU A 170 -20.25 -4.20 -0.58
N LEU A 171 -20.01 -3.79 -1.82
CA LEU A 171 -18.67 -3.45 -2.33
C LEU A 171 -18.54 -1.94 -2.53
N PRO A 172 -17.31 -1.39 -2.46
CA PRO A 172 -17.05 -0.02 -2.88
C PRO A 172 -17.43 0.18 -4.35
N ASN A 173 -18.40 1.06 -4.63
CA ASN A 173 -19.01 1.20 -5.95
C ASN A 173 -18.23 2.11 -6.91
N ASP A 174 -17.43 3.05 -6.39
CA ASP A 174 -16.79 4.11 -7.18
C ASP A 174 -15.34 3.76 -7.63
N ILE A 175 -14.96 2.50 -7.53
CA ILE A 175 -13.62 2.04 -7.93
C ILE A 175 -13.73 1.34 -9.30
N SER A 176 -13.70 2.12 -10.36
CA SER A 176 -13.70 1.57 -11.73
C SER A 176 -12.37 0.90 -12.08
N GLY A 177 -12.43 -0.21 -12.80
CA GLY A 177 -11.25 -0.92 -13.30
C GLY A 177 -10.62 -1.88 -12.30
N ILE A 178 -11.29 -2.19 -11.19
CA ILE A 178 -10.93 -3.29 -10.30
C ILE A 178 -11.64 -4.57 -10.74
N VAL A 179 -10.88 -5.65 -10.75
CA VAL A 179 -11.43 -6.99 -11.05
C VAL A 179 -11.99 -7.61 -9.77
N TYR A 180 -13.29 -7.80 -9.74
CA TYR A 180 -13.99 -8.54 -8.67
C TYR A 180 -14.33 -9.93 -9.19
N ILE A 181 -13.78 -10.97 -8.54
CA ILE A 181 -14.04 -12.36 -8.86
C ILE A 181 -14.91 -12.96 -7.77
N GLN A 182 -16.09 -13.46 -8.14
CA GLN A 182 -16.99 -14.13 -7.21
C GLN A 182 -16.45 -15.51 -6.85
N LEU A 183 -16.35 -15.77 -5.55
CA LEU A 183 -15.99 -17.10 -5.02
C LEU A 183 -17.20 -18.05 -5.10
N ASP A 184 -16.95 -19.22 -5.60
CA ASP A 184 -17.88 -20.33 -5.64
C ASP A 184 -17.36 -21.56 -4.88
N SER A 185 -18.23 -22.49 -4.56
CA SER A 185 -17.89 -23.73 -3.86
C SER A 185 -17.12 -24.73 -4.73
N ASN A 186 -17.17 -24.57 -6.06
CA ASN A 186 -16.59 -25.50 -7.02
C ASN A 186 -15.14 -25.15 -7.38
N GLY A 187 -14.65 -23.98 -6.93
CA GLY A 187 -13.31 -23.51 -7.21
C GLY A 187 -13.11 -22.93 -8.62
N SER A 188 -14.20 -22.58 -9.33
CA SER A 188 -14.14 -22.00 -10.67
C SER A 188 -13.46 -20.63 -10.69
N TRP A 189 -13.44 -19.91 -9.55
CA TRP A 189 -12.76 -18.65 -9.35
C TRP A 189 -11.24 -18.71 -9.60
N LYS A 190 -10.64 -19.92 -9.50
CA LYS A 190 -9.19 -20.12 -9.72
C LYS A 190 -8.77 -19.77 -11.15
N ILE A 191 -9.62 -20.07 -12.14
CA ILE A 191 -9.31 -19.82 -13.56
C ILE A 191 -9.22 -18.33 -13.88
N PRO A 192 -10.24 -17.50 -13.59
CA PRO A 192 -10.14 -16.06 -13.81
C PRO A 192 -9.03 -15.44 -12.96
N LEU A 193 -8.83 -15.86 -11.70
CA LEU A 193 -7.75 -15.36 -10.86
C LEU A 193 -6.37 -15.65 -11.46
N ALA A 194 -6.13 -16.88 -11.97
CA ALA A 194 -4.87 -17.21 -12.62
C ALA A 194 -4.60 -16.38 -13.87
N LYS A 195 -5.64 -15.95 -14.59
CA LYS A 195 -5.49 -15.03 -15.74
C LYS A 195 -5.06 -13.64 -15.29
N GLU A 196 -5.67 -13.10 -14.23
CA GLU A 196 -5.29 -11.79 -13.68
C GLU A 196 -3.85 -11.81 -13.14
N LEU A 197 -3.48 -12.86 -12.40
CA LEU A 197 -2.12 -13.00 -11.87
C LEU A 197 -1.05 -13.07 -12.96
N LYS A 198 -1.34 -13.71 -14.12
CA LYS A 198 -0.42 -13.73 -15.26
C LYS A 198 -0.20 -12.37 -15.92
N LEU A 199 -1.07 -11.41 -15.67
CA LEU A 199 -0.89 -10.04 -16.14
C LEU A 199 -0.04 -9.19 -15.19
N CYS A 200 0.16 -9.68 -13.96
CA CYS A 200 0.88 -8.97 -12.90
C CYS A 200 2.35 -9.43 -12.76
N ILE A 201 2.67 -10.68 -13.15
CA ILE A 201 3.98 -11.34 -12.92
C ILE A 201 4.72 -11.61 -14.23
#